data_1a0c4aa5758d3af9761a2bcb87561599
#
_entry.id   1a0c4aa5758d3af9761a2bcb87561599
#
_cell.length_a   1.000
_cell.length_b   1.000
_cell.length_c   1.000
_cell.angle_alpha   90.00
_cell.angle_beta   90.00
_cell.angle_gamma   90.00
#
_symmetry.space_group_name_H-M   'P 1'
#
loop_
_entity.id
_entity.type
_entity.pdbx_description
1 polymer ?
#
loop_
_entity_poly.entity_id
_entity_poly.type
_entity_poly.pdbx_seq_one_letter_code
_entity_poly.pdbx_strand_id
1 'polypeptide(L)'
;LLATPCRLTNEDALKAAFATNDLRHICRAVDAVVLSGGIAKIAQNAEVDRTTIYRAFRRENGPALDTMVRVLHVLGLRLIVEIKPTLSSERPQLDMKTTARSLTAAFKSGDLDLAVEALAGTLRSQENVSELARTTILSRENLYRAFSFPRIPRFRTVLNFLNAIGLQFAIERQPIER
;
A
#
# COMPACT_ATOMS: atom_id res chain seq x y z
N LEU A 1 1.82 -30.71 -15.47
CA LEU A 1 2.51 -29.51 -15.96
C LEU A 1 1.52 -28.60 -16.70
N LEU A 2 0.64 -27.93 -15.98
CA LEU A 2 -0.20 -26.88 -16.52
C LEU A 2 0.00 -25.66 -15.63
N ALA A 3 0.87 -24.75 -16.06
CA ALA A 3 0.96 -23.40 -15.52
C ALA A 3 -0.41 -22.76 -15.67
N THR A 4 -1.07 -22.48 -14.56
CA THR A 4 -2.43 -21.98 -14.49
C THR A 4 -2.50 -20.58 -15.12
N PRO A 5 -3.17 -20.38 -16.25
CA PRO A 5 -3.26 -19.06 -16.90
C PRO A 5 -3.93 -18.00 -16.03
N CYS A 6 -4.61 -18.42 -14.95
CA CYS A 6 -5.31 -17.55 -14.02
C CYS A 6 -4.38 -16.69 -13.13
N ARG A 7 -3.12 -17.12 -12.88
CA ARG A 7 -2.19 -16.36 -12.01
C ARG A 7 -1.61 -15.12 -12.66
N LEU A 8 -1.30 -15.19 -13.94
CA LEU A 8 -0.74 -14.04 -14.69
C LEU A 8 -1.78 -12.94 -14.86
N THR A 9 -3.02 -13.31 -15.19
CA THR A 9 -4.12 -12.35 -15.34
C THR A 9 -4.48 -11.64 -14.04
N ASN A 10 -4.42 -12.32 -12.89
CA ASN A 10 -4.73 -11.72 -11.59
C ASN A 10 -3.63 -10.72 -11.15
N GLU A 11 -2.36 -11.03 -11.38
CA GLU A 11 -1.27 -10.13 -11.06
C GLU A 11 -1.29 -8.88 -11.95
N ASP A 12 -1.51 -9.05 -13.25
CA ASP A 12 -1.60 -7.93 -14.19
C ASP A 12 -2.79 -7.01 -13.86
N ALA A 13 -3.94 -7.59 -13.49
CA ALA A 13 -5.10 -6.84 -13.04
C ALA A 13 -4.81 -6.06 -11.74
N LEU A 14 -4.10 -6.66 -10.78
CA LEU A 14 -3.68 -5.99 -9.56
C LEU A 14 -2.67 -4.87 -9.85
N LYS A 15 -1.65 -5.10 -10.70
CA LYS A 15 -0.70 -4.06 -11.12
C LYS A 15 -1.41 -2.88 -11.77
N ALA A 16 -2.33 -3.15 -12.68
CA ALA A 16 -3.13 -2.12 -13.33
C ALA A 16 -3.98 -1.33 -12.32
N ALA A 17 -4.58 -1.99 -11.34
CA ALA A 17 -5.36 -1.34 -10.30
C ALA A 17 -4.50 -0.43 -9.41
N PHE A 18 -3.30 -0.89 -9.00
CA PHE A 18 -2.37 -0.07 -8.20
C PHE A 18 -1.86 1.13 -9.01
N ALA A 19 -1.63 0.97 -10.32
CA ALA A 19 -1.22 2.06 -11.20
C ALA A 19 -2.27 3.18 -11.31
N THR A 20 -3.57 2.90 -11.07
CA THR A 20 -4.62 3.95 -11.01
C THR A 20 -4.47 4.84 -9.80
N ASN A 21 -3.78 4.38 -8.75
CA ASN A 21 -3.66 5.03 -7.46
C ASN A 21 -5.02 5.43 -6.83
N ASP A 22 -6.08 4.70 -7.20
CA ASP A 22 -7.43 4.85 -6.68
C ASP A 22 -7.77 3.71 -5.71
N LEU A 23 -8.14 4.09 -4.48
CA LEU A 23 -8.45 3.13 -3.42
C LEU A 23 -9.54 2.13 -3.82
N ARG A 24 -10.59 2.61 -4.51
CA ARG A 24 -11.74 1.76 -4.87
C ARG A 24 -11.33 0.73 -5.92
N HIS A 25 -10.54 1.14 -6.92
CA HIS A 25 -10.01 0.22 -7.92
C HIS A 25 -9.09 -0.82 -7.30
N ILE A 26 -8.17 -0.39 -6.43
CA ILE A 26 -7.27 -1.30 -5.72
C ILE A 26 -8.07 -2.31 -4.87
N CYS A 27 -9.00 -1.81 -4.04
CA CYS A 27 -9.79 -2.69 -3.18
C CYS A 27 -10.67 -3.68 -3.96
N ARG A 28 -11.28 -3.25 -5.07
CA ARG A 28 -12.08 -4.14 -5.94
C ARG A 28 -11.23 -5.22 -6.59
N ALA A 29 -10.05 -4.87 -7.08
CA ALA A 29 -9.14 -5.84 -7.69
C ALA A 29 -8.65 -6.86 -6.67
N VAL A 30 -8.27 -6.43 -5.46
CA VAL A 30 -7.87 -7.34 -4.37
C VAL A 30 -9.04 -8.22 -3.94
N ASP A 31 -10.26 -7.67 -3.74
CA ASP A 31 -11.47 -8.46 -3.39
C ASP A 31 -11.75 -9.54 -4.45
N ALA A 32 -11.66 -9.21 -5.73
CA ALA A 32 -11.87 -10.16 -6.82
C ALA A 32 -10.86 -11.31 -6.81
N VAL A 33 -9.58 -11.02 -6.58
CA VAL A 33 -8.52 -12.03 -6.49
C VAL A 33 -8.69 -12.89 -5.24
N VAL A 34 -9.04 -12.30 -4.10
CA VAL A 34 -9.30 -13.01 -2.85
C VAL A 34 -10.50 -13.96 -3.00
N LEU A 35 -11.58 -13.52 -3.65
CA LEU A 35 -12.74 -14.36 -3.90
C LEU A 35 -12.41 -15.53 -4.82
N SER A 36 -11.68 -15.30 -5.91
CA SER A 36 -11.26 -16.35 -6.85
C SER A 36 -10.28 -17.34 -6.24
N GLY A 37 -9.41 -16.90 -5.35
CA GLY A 37 -8.42 -17.72 -4.65
C GLY A 37 -8.95 -18.49 -3.44
N GLY A 38 -10.20 -18.26 -3.05
CA GLY A 38 -10.83 -18.88 -1.88
C GLY A 38 -10.57 -18.12 -0.59
N ILE A 39 -11.51 -17.23 -0.26
CA ILE A 39 -11.39 -16.32 0.89
C ILE A 39 -11.07 -17.00 2.22
N ALA A 40 -11.59 -18.22 2.46
CA ALA A 40 -11.32 -18.95 3.70
C ALA A 40 -9.83 -19.30 3.85
N LYS A 41 -9.21 -19.78 2.79
CA LYS A 41 -7.79 -20.13 2.75
C LYS A 41 -6.90 -18.89 2.88
N ILE A 42 -7.26 -17.82 2.17
CA ILE A 42 -6.50 -16.56 2.22
C ILE A 42 -6.62 -15.94 3.60
N ALA A 43 -7.80 -15.90 4.20
CA ALA A 43 -8.02 -15.39 5.55
C ALA A 43 -7.21 -16.16 6.60
N GLN A 44 -7.21 -17.49 6.53
CA GLN A 44 -6.43 -18.34 7.42
C GLN A 44 -4.93 -18.07 7.28
N ASN A 45 -4.41 -18.04 6.06
CA ASN A 45 -2.98 -17.82 5.81
C ASN A 45 -2.53 -16.38 6.12
N ALA A 46 -3.43 -15.41 5.99
CA ALA A 46 -3.16 -14.01 6.35
C ALA A 46 -3.35 -13.74 7.85
N GLU A 47 -3.79 -14.74 8.63
CA GLU A 47 -4.15 -14.59 10.04
C GLU A 47 -5.15 -13.44 10.28
N VAL A 48 -6.15 -13.34 9.41
CA VAL A 48 -7.19 -12.32 9.44
C VAL A 48 -8.56 -12.99 9.36
N ASP A 49 -9.52 -12.52 10.16
CA ASP A 49 -10.88 -13.03 10.08
C ASP A 49 -11.52 -12.81 8.70
N ARG A 50 -12.24 -13.81 8.20
CA ARG A 50 -13.00 -13.71 6.93
C ARG A 50 -13.90 -12.47 6.91
N THR A 51 -14.59 -12.19 8.03
CA THR A 51 -15.44 -11.00 8.17
C THR A 51 -14.66 -9.72 8.04
N THR A 52 -13.43 -9.69 8.58
CA THR A 52 -12.54 -8.55 8.46
C THR A 52 -12.12 -8.31 7.00
N ILE A 53 -11.78 -9.37 6.25
CA ILE A 53 -11.46 -9.26 4.82
C ILE A 53 -12.65 -8.71 4.03
N TYR A 54 -13.86 -9.29 4.20
CA TYR A 54 -15.06 -8.77 3.54
C TYR A 54 -15.34 -7.30 3.84
N ARG A 55 -15.16 -6.88 5.08
CA ARG A 55 -15.39 -5.50 5.48
C ARG A 55 -14.28 -4.57 4.98
N ALA A 56 -13.05 -5.03 5.01
CA ALA A 56 -11.87 -4.23 4.69
C ALA A 56 -11.86 -3.73 3.24
N PHE A 57 -12.15 -4.63 2.30
CA PHE A 57 -12.06 -4.30 0.87
C PHE A 57 -13.35 -3.72 0.27
N ARG A 58 -14.49 -3.77 0.98
CA ARG A 58 -15.78 -3.28 0.51
C ARG A 58 -16.22 -1.97 1.14
N ARG A 59 -15.57 -1.53 2.23
CA ARG A 59 -15.87 -0.26 2.86
C ARG A 59 -15.13 0.89 2.19
N GLU A 60 -15.74 2.08 2.21
CA GLU A 60 -15.17 3.30 1.64
C GLU A 60 -13.81 3.67 2.23
N ASN A 61 -13.56 3.35 3.48
CA ASN A 61 -12.31 3.66 4.18
C ASN A 61 -11.18 2.68 3.87
N GLY A 62 -11.46 1.59 3.14
CA GLY A 62 -10.49 0.56 2.82
C GLY A 62 -9.95 -0.20 4.03
N PRO A 63 -8.99 -1.11 3.82
CA PRO A 63 -8.35 -1.89 4.86
C PRO A 63 -7.40 -1.07 5.75
N ALA A 64 -7.04 -1.61 6.90
CA ALA A 64 -5.84 -1.19 7.59
C ALA A 64 -4.60 -1.60 6.77
N LEU A 65 -3.47 -0.92 6.98
CA LEU A 65 -2.25 -1.19 6.21
C LEU A 65 -1.75 -2.63 6.42
N ASP A 66 -1.81 -3.15 7.65
CA ASP A 66 -1.44 -4.53 7.98
C ASP A 66 -2.29 -5.56 7.23
N THR A 67 -3.60 -5.35 7.19
CA THR A 67 -4.53 -6.25 6.48
C THR A 67 -4.19 -6.28 4.97
N MET A 68 -3.89 -5.12 4.37
CA MET A 68 -3.47 -5.06 2.97
C MET A 68 -2.15 -5.80 2.75
N VAL A 69 -1.15 -5.54 3.59
CA VAL A 69 0.18 -6.17 3.50
C VAL A 69 0.07 -7.70 3.66
N ARG A 70 -0.65 -8.18 4.68
CA ARG A 70 -0.84 -9.62 4.93
C ARG A 70 -1.56 -10.33 3.77
N VAL A 71 -2.62 -9.72 3.25
CA VAL A 71 -3.36 -10.31 2.11
C VAL A 71 -2.47 -10.35 0.86
N LEU A 72 -1.76 -9.28 0.53
CA LEU A 72 -0.82 -9.28 -0.59
C LEU A 72 0.29 -10.31 -0.39
N HIS A 73 0.81 -10.46 0.82
CA HIS A 73 1.83 -11.46 1.16
C HIS A 73 1.35 -12.89 0.83
N VAL A 74 0.14 -13.25 1.25
CA VAL A 74 -0.46 -14.56 0.94
C VAL A 74 -0.66 -14.77 -0.57
N LEU A 75 -0.89 -13.69 -1.31
CA LEU A 75 -0.97 -13.71 -2.78
C LEU A 75 0.42 -13.80 -3.47
N GLY A 76 1.51 -13.82 -2.70
CA GLY A 76 2.88 -13.83 -3.21
C GLY A 76 3.35 -12.47 -3.73
N LEU A 77 2.74 -11.40 -3.24
CA LEU A 77 3.00 -10.02 -3.65
C LEU A 77 3.46 -9.18 -2.45
N ARG A 78 4.18 -8.11 -2.73
CA ARG A 78 4.56 -7.12 -1.73
C ARG A 78 4.41 -5.70 -2.25
N LEU A 79 4.19 -4.76 -1.34
CA LEU A 79 4.14 -3.34 -1.67
C LEU A 79 5.54 -2.80 -1.95
N ILE A 80 5.62 -1.96 -2.95
CA ILE A 80 6.77 -1.10 -3.25
C ILE A 80 6.27 0.32 -3.44
N VAL A 81 7.17 1.29 -3.34
CA VAL A 81 6.88 2.71 -3.53
C VAL A 81 7.64 3.22 -4.74
N GLU A 82 6.93 3.87 -5.64
CA GLU A 82 7.47 4.43 -6.88
C GLU A 82 7.15 5.91 -7.00
N ILE A 83 7.93 6.61 -7.84
CA ILE A 83 7.65 7.99 -8.20
C ILE A 83 6.50 7.99 -9.21
N LYS A 84 5.52 8.87 -9.01
CA LYS A 84 4.44 9.04 -9.96
C LYS A 84 4.95 9.49 -11.33
N PRO A 85 4.50 8.88 -12.42
CA PRO A 85 4.96 9.24 -13.76
C PRO A 85 4.52 10.64 -14.21
N THR A 86 3.52 11.24 -13.55
CA THR A 86 2.91 12.51 -13.95
C THR A 86 3.62 13.75 -13.42
N LEU A 87 4.61 13.60 -12.54
CA LEU A 87 5.36 14.73 -11.95
C LEU A 87 6.67 14.94 -12.67
N SER A 88 6.61 15.54 -13.84
CA SER A 88 7.76 16.17 -14.45
C SER A 88 8.04 17.50 -13.74
N SER A 89 9.23 17.62 -13.19
CA SER A 89 10.15 18.77 -13.19
C SER A 89 10.22 19.81 -12.06
N GLU A 90 9.42 19.82 -11.00
CA GLU A 90 9.55 20.95 -10.05
C GLU A 90 10.08 20.61 -8.63
N ARG A 91 10.29 19.35 -8.31
CA ARG A 91 10.92 18.94 -7.03
C ARG A 91 12.23 18.21 -7.30
N PRO A 92 13.22 18.31 -6.38
CA PRO A 92 14.50 17.61 -6.54
C PRO A 92 14.27 16.10 -6.68
N GLN A 93 14.41 15.59 -7.89
CA GLN A 93 14.17 14.15 -8.20
C GLN A 93 15.04 13.20 -7.36
N LEU A 94 16.18 13.71 -6.85
CA LEU A 94 17.10 12.93 -6.04
C LEU A 94 16.48 12.55 -4.68
N ASP A 95 15.86 13.52 -4.01
CA ASP A 95 15.24 13.29 -2.70
C ASP A 95 14.02 12.35 -2.81
N MET A 96 13.22 12.49 -3.86
CA MET A 96 12.10 11.60 -4.12
C MET A 96 12.55 10.17 -4.41
N LYS A 97 13.63 9.97 -5.18
CA LYS A 97 14.19 8.64 -5.45
C LYS A 97 14.71 7.98 -4.18
N THR A 98 15.40 8.74 -3.35
CA THR A 98 15.92 8.25 -2.08
C THR A 98 14.79 7.87 -1.14
N THR A 99 13.76 8.72 -1.03
CA THR A 99 12.56 8.45 -0.21
C THR A 99 11.80 7.22 -0.71
N ALA A 100 11.54 7.11 -2.01
CA ALA A 100 10.87 5.95 -2.59
C ALA A 100 11.65 4.65 -2.35
N ARG A 101 12.98 4.69 -2.47
CA ARG A 101 13.86 3.54 -2.20
C ARG A 101 13.84 3.15 -0.72
N SER A 102 13.93 4.11 0.18
CA SER A 102 13.89 3.89 1.63
C SER A 102 12.55 3.27 2.07
N LEU A 103 11.44 3.84 1.60
CA LEU A 103 10.10 3.29 1.87
C LEU A 103 9.94 1.89 1.29
N THR A 104 10.39 1.67 0.04
CA THR A 104 10.37 0.34 -0.57
C THR A 104 11.17 -0.67 0.25
N ALA A 105 12.36 -0.32 0.72
CA ALA A 105 13.17 -1.19 1.56
C ALA A 105 12.45 -1.55 2.86
N ALA A 106 11.79 -0.57 3.50
CA ALA A 106 11.02 -0.79 4.72
C ALA A 106 9.81 -1.73 4.47
N PHE A 107 9.06 -1.57 3.37
CA PHE A 107 7.98 -2.50 3.02
C PHE A 107 8.48 -3.89 2.63
N LYS A 108 9.67 -4.00 2.06
CA LYS A 108 10.30 -5.27 1.69
C LYS A 108 10.82 -6.07 2.88
N SER A 109 11.12 -5.42 4.00
CA SER A 109 11.60 -6.10 5.21
C SER A 109 10.56 -7.06 5.81
N GLY A 110 9.27 -6.87 5.48
CA GLY A 110 8.17 -7.62 6.09
C GLY A 110 7.80 -7.10 7.49
N ASP A 111 8.57 -6.17 8.03
CA ASP A 111 8.31 -5.53 9.33
C ASP A 111 7.46 -4.27 9.12
N LEU A 112 6.21 -4.35 9.57
CA LEU A 112 5.26 -3.24 9.43
C LEU A 112 5.63 -2.04 10.29
N ASP A 113 6.24 -2.25 11.44
CA ASP A 113 6.64 -1.18 12.35
C ASP A 113 7.75 -0.34 11.70
N LEU A 114 8.72 -0.98 11.05
CA LEU A 114 9.74 -0.30 10.26
C LEU A 114 9.12 0.49 9.08
N ALA A 115 8.11 -0.07 8.43
CA ALA A 115 7.42 0.62 7.34
C ALA A 115 6.67 1.87 7.86
N VAL A 116 5.98 1.77 8.99
CA VAL A 116 5.28 2.90 9.62
C VAL A 116 6.27 3.95 10.12
N GLU A 117 7.39 3.53 10.70
CA GLU A 117 8.46 4.45 11.13
C GLU A 117 9.09 5.20 9.96
N ALA A 118 9.34 4.51 8.85
CA ALA A 118 9.84 5.14 7.62
C ALA A 118 8.84 6.17 7.05
N LEU A 119 7.53 5.87 7.09
CA LEU A 119 6.46 6.82 6.72
C LEU A 119 6.45 8.03 7.66
N ALA A 120 6.57 7.82 8.97
CA ALA A 120 6.66 8.89 9.95
C ALA A 120 7.91 9.76 9.75
N GLY A 121 9.05 9.15 9.44
CA GLY A 121 10.29 9.86 9.09
C GLY A 121 10.11 10.71 7.83
N THR A 122 9.50 10.14 6.81
CA THR A 122 9.18 10.87 5.57
C THR A 122 8.23 12.04 5.82
N LEU A 123 7.22 11.88 6.68
CA LEU A 123 6.31 12.99 7.05
C LEU A 123 7.07 14.11 7.77
N ARG A 124 7.97 13.75 8.70
CA ARG A 124 8.78 14.75 9.46
C ARG A 124 9.75 15.52 8.58
N SER A 125 10.23 14.92 7.49
CA SER A 125 11.14 15.59 6.55
C SER A 125 10.43 16.55 5.58
N GLN A 126 9.08 16.58 5.56
CA GLN A 126 8.36 17.50 4.70
C GLN A 126 8.36 18.92 5.28
N GLU A 127 8.81 19.89 4.49
CA GLU A 127 8.87 21.31 4.91
C GLU A 127 7.49 21.92 5.13
N ASN A 128 6.48 21.51 4.35
CA ASN A 128 5.14 22.10 4.39
C ASN A 128 4.04 21.07 4.66
N VAL A 129 4.03 20.53 5.87
CA VAL A 129 3.00 19.54 6.29
C VAL A 129 1.59 20.13 6.29
N SER A 130 1.45 21.45 6.42
CA SER A 130 0.11 22.10 6.41
C SER A 130 -0.50 22.08 5.00
N GLU A 131 0.28 22.29 3.96
CA GLU A 131 -0.16 22.15 2.57
C GLU A 131 -0.45 20.70 2.20
N LEU A 132 0.40 19.81 2.67
CA LEU A 132 0.20 18.36 2.53
C LEU A 132 -1.13 17.91 3.17
N ALA A 133 -1.45 18.45 4.34
CA ALA A 133 -2.69 18.15 5.03
C ALA A 133 -3.94 18.60 4.21
N ARG A 134 -3.87 19.72 3.52
CA ARG A 134 -4.95 20.19 2.62
C ARG A 134 -5.17 19.24 1.46
N THR A 135 -4.10 18.76 0.84
CA THR A 135 -4.18 17.84 -0.33
C THR A 135 -4.63 16.44 0.06
N THR A 136 -4.37 16.01 1.30
CA THR A 136 -4.78 14.68 1.80
C THR A 136 -6.18 14.64 2.41
N ILE A 137 -6.86 15.80 2.54
CA ILE A 137 -8.16 15.94 3.24
C ILE A 137 -8.05 15.47 4.71
N LEU A 138 -6.85 15.52 5.27
CA LEU A 138 -6.56 15.17 6.66
C LEU A 138 -6.01 16.38 7.39
N SER A 139 -6.33 16.53 8.68
CA SER A 139 -5.65 17.54 9.49
C SER A 139 -4.19 17.13 9.72
N ARG A 140 -3.32 18.13 9.93
CA ARG A 140 -1.92 17.91 10.31
C ARG A 140 -1.80 16.94 11.50
N GLU A 141 -2.62 17.15 12.51
CA GLU A 141 -2.66 16.31 13.72
C GLU A 141 -3.03 14.86 13.39
N ASN A 142 -3.99 14.65 12.49
CA ASN A 142 -4.41 13.32 12.07
C ASN A 142 -3.33 12.59 11.27
N LEU A 143 -2.53 13.31 10.47
CA LEU A 143 -1.37 12.74 9.78
C LEU A 143 -0.32 12.25 10.79
N TYR A 144 0.10 13.11 11.73
CA TYR A 144 1.04 12.71 12.77
C TYR A 144 0.51 11.57 13.64
N ARG A 145 -0.76 11.61 14.01
CA ARG A 145 -1.42 10.55 14.78
C ARG A 145 -1.49 9.23 14.01
N ALA A 146 -1.70 9.27 12.70
CA ALA A 146 -1.80 8.07 11.87
C ALA A 146 -0.47 7.31 11.79
N PHE A 147 0.66 8.02 11.80
CA PHE A 147 2.01 7.44 11.71
C PHE A 147 2.72 7.38 13.07
N SER A 148 2.01 7.51 14.19
CA SER A 148 2.60 7.39 15.52
C SER A 148 2.35 5.99 16.11
N PHE A 149 3.45 5.30 16.45
CA PHE A 149 3.41 4.02 17.17
C PHE A 149 2.57 4.11 18.46
N PRO A 150 1.77 3.11 18.83
CA PRO A 150 1.63 1.78 18.22
C PRO A 150 0.48 1.67 17.19
N ARG A 151 0.10 2.75 16.54
CA ARG A 151 -1.05 2.77 15.62
C ARG A 151 -0.67 2.28 14.24
N ILE A 152 -1.51 1.41 13.69
CA ILE A 152 -1.42 1.00 12.29
C ILE A 152 -2.31 1.93 11.46
N PRO A 153 -1.75 2.67 10.50
CA PRO A 153 -2.52 3.57 9.65
C PRO A 153 -3.49 2.80 8.74
N ARG A 154 -4.54 3.48 8.29
CA ARG A 154 -5.36 2.97 7.20
C ARG A 154 -4.59 3.05 5.88
N PHE A 155 -4.76 2.04 5.02
CA PHE A 155 -4.15 2.02 3.70
C PHE A 155 -4.50 3.29 2.90
N ARG A 156 -5.76 3.78 2.99
CA ARG A 156 -6.20 5.05 2.41
C ARG A 156 -5.36 6.24 2.86
N THR A 157 -5.04 6.31 4.15
CA THR A 157 -4.24 7.42 4.71
C THR A 157 -2.84 7.43 4.12
N VAL A 158 -2.21 6.25 4.02
CA VAL A 158 -0.88 6.12 3.42
C VAL A 158 -0.92 6.40 1.93
N LEU A 159 -1.92 5.89 1.21
CA LEU A 159 -2.12 6.14 -0.21
C LEU A 159 -2.24 7.64 -0.50
N ASN A 160 -3.08 8.36 0.25
CA ASN A 160 -3.25 9.80 0.11
C ASN A 160 -1.97 10.57 0.45
N PHE A 161 -1.27 10.15 1.50
CA PHE A 161 0.00 10.77 1.89
C PHE A 161 1.06 10.61 0.79
N LEU A 162 1.28 9.39 0.29
CA LEU A 162 2.22 9.15 -0.80
C LEU A 162 1.85 9.96 -2.04
N ASN A 163 0.57 9.99 -2.37
CA ASN A 163 0.03 10.78 -3.48
C ASN A 163 0.41 12.26 -3.38
N ALA A 164 0.25 12.84 -2.20
CA ALA A 164 0.49 14.25 -1.95
C ALA A 164 1.98 14.62 -2.04
N ILE A 165 2.89 13.69 -1.75
CA ILE A 165 4.34 13.89 -1.90
C ILE A 165 4.89 13.44 -3.26
N GLY A 166 4.01 13.04 -4.20
CA GLY A 166 4.41 12.64 -5.55
C GLY A 166 4.87 11.19 -5.68
N LEU A 167 4.57 10.37 -4.70
CA LEU A 167 4.84 8.94 -4.70
C LEU A 167 3.53 8.14 -4.86
N GLN A 168 3.65 6.87 -5.20
CA GLN A 168 2.53 5.94 -5.28
C GLN A 168 2.94 4.54 -4.84
N PHE A 169 1.96 3.74 -4.43
CA PHE A 169 2.17 2.32 -4.27
C PHE A 169 2.17 1.59 -5.61
N ALA A 170 3.05 0.63 -5.72
CA ALA A 170 3.02 -0.42 -6.72
C ALA A 170 3.18 -1.77 -6.03
N ILE A 171 3.08 -2.84 -6.79
CA ILE A 171 3.28 -4.19 -6.28
C ILE A 171 4.31 -4.94 -7.10
N GLU A 172 5.08 -5.80 -6.44
CA GLU A 172 5.98 -6.73 -7.11
C GLU A 172 5.82 -8.14 -6.53
N ARG A 173 6.28 -9.14 -7.25
CA ARG A 173 6.34 -10.51 -6.72
C ARG A 173 7.34 -10.61 -5.60
N GLN A 174 6.98 -11.40 -4.59
CA GLN A 174 7.97 -11.81 -3.59
C GLN A 174 8.97 -12.78 -4.23
N PRO A 175 10.26 -12.68 -3.86
CA PRO A 175 11.22 -13.69 -4.22
C PRO A 175 10.74 -15.04 -3.67
N ILE A 176 10.82 -16.07 -4.48
CA ILE A 176 10.59 -17.44 -4.01
C ILE A 176 11.81 -17.79 -3.15
N GLU A 177 11.64 -17.78 -1.83
CA GLU A 177 12.65 -18.38 -0.95
C GLU A 177 12.72 -19.88 -1.29
N ARG A 178 13.87 -20.29 -1.81
CA ARG A 178 14.20 -21.70 -2.08
C ARG A 178 14.77 -22.33 -0.84
#